data_194082d7cda1550a955f5ad3de1f305f
#
_entry.id   194082d7cda1550a955f5ad3de1f305f
#
_cell.length_a   1.000
_cell.length_b   1.000
_cell.length_c   1.000
_cell.angle_alpha   90.00
_cell.angle_beta   90.00
_cell.angle_gamma   90.00
#
_symmetry.space_group_name_H-M   'P 1'
#
loop_
_entity.id
_entity.type
_entity.pdbx_description
1 polymer ?
#
loop_
_entity_poly.entity_id
_entity_poly.type
_entity_poly.pdbx_seq_one_letter_code
_entity_poly.pdbx_strand_id
1 'polypeptide(L)' 'MKHNPTSAAIIAGAGMGHRLGADIPKALIQIDGVTLIERAFAALSAVVHEIVITAPAGYEETFCAIVGE' A
#
# COMPACT_ATOMS: atom_id res chain seq x y z
N MET A 1 29.53 -2.20 8.95
CA MET A 1 28.48 -2.81 8.12
C MET A 1 28.27 -2.00 6.85
N LYS A 2 28.18 -2.70 5.78
CA LYS A 2 28.02 -2.03 4.51
C LYS A 2 26.67 -1.37 4.40
N HIS A 3 26.70 -0.13 4.09
CA HIS A 3 25.49 0.61 3.86
C HIS A 3 24.94 0.30 2.46
N ASN A 4 23.70 -0.05 2.40
CA ASN A 4 23.05 -0.33 1.14
C ASN A 4 22.30 0.90 0.66
N PRO A 5 22.80 1.57 -0.41
CA PRO A 5 22.15 2.80 -0.86
C PRO A 5 20.79 2.58 -1.51
N THR A 6 20.48 1.36 -1.91
CA THR A 6 19.17 1.07 -2.47
C THR A 6 18.48 0.09 -1.56
N SER A 7 17.41 0.53 -0.98
CA SER A 7 16.58 -0.35 -0.17
C SER A 7 15.19 -0.35 -0.76
N ALA A 8 14.49 -1.45 -0.58
CA ALA A 8 13.18 -1.63 -1.15
C ALA A 8 12.26 -2.29 -0.14
N ALA A 9 10.98 -2.02 -0.27
CA ALA A 9 9.97 -2.63 0.56
C ALA A 9 8.83 -3.08 -0.32
N ILE A 10 8.12 -4.11 0.12
CA ILE A 10 6.96 -4.61 -0.60
C ILE A 10 5.75 -4.45 0.31
N ILE A 11 4.74 -3.77 -0.18
CA ILE A 11 3.46 -3.66 0.51
C ILE A 11 2.52 -4.67 -0.11
N ALA A 12 2.14 -5.66 0.67
CA ALA A 12 1.26 -6.72 0.18
C ALA A 12 -0.18 -6.22 0.27
N GLY A 13 -0.63 -5.55 -0.77
CA GLY A 13 -1.94 -4.95 -0.79
C GLY A 13 -3.01 -5.77 -1.48
N ALA A 14 -2.67 -7.00 -1.89
CA ALA A 14 -3.61 -7.81 -2.63
C ALA A 14 -4.64 -8.54 -1.77
N GLY A 15 -4.50 -8.50 -0.45
CA GLY A 15 -5.44 -9.14 0.44
C GLY A 15 -6.81 -8.47 0.41
N MET A 16 -7.86 -9.29 0.53
CA MET A 16 -9.22 -8.78 0.53
C MET A 16 -9.78 -8.80 1.94
N GLY A 17 -10.63 -7.84 2.24
CA GLY A 17 -11.31 -7.78 3.52
C GLY A 17 -12.80 -7.72 3.31
N HIS A 18 -13.53 -7.95 4.39
CA HIS A 18 -14.99 -7.86 4.38
C HIS A 18 -15.40 -6.70 5.26
N ARG A 19 -16.21 -5.81 4.72
CA ARG A 19 -16.64 -4.65 5.46
C ARG A 19 -18.09 -4.39 5.13
N LEU A 20 -18.96 -4.52 6.12
CA LEU A 20 -20.39 -4.30 5.93
C LEU A 20 -20.95 -5.15 4.79
N GLY A 21 -20.46 -6.38 4.69
CA GLY A 21 -20.95 -7.30 3.68
C GLY A 21 -20.35 -7.14 2.30
N ALA A 22 -19.41 -6.21 2.13
CA ALA A 22 -18.77 -6.01 0.84
C ALA A 22 -17.33 -6.50 0.89
N ASP A 23 -16.88 -7.05 -0.23
CA ASP A 23 -15.48 -7.47 -0.37
C ASP A 23 -14.69 -6.32 -0.94
N ILE A 24 -13.73 -5.83 -0.17
CA ILE A 24 -12.88 -4.75 -0.62
C ILE A 24 -11.43 -5.09 -0.29
N PRO A 25 -10.46 -4.55 -1.05
CA PRO A 25 -9.07 -4.72 -0.67
C PRO A 25 -8.83 -4.17 0.71
N LYS A 26 -8.15 -4.94 1.55
CA LYS A 26 -7.85 -4.50 2.90
C LYS A 26 -7.11 -3.16 2.90
N ALA A 27 -6.24 -2.97 1.93
CA ALA A 27 -5.43 -1.76 1.88
C ALA A 27 -6.27 -0.51 1.66
N LEU A 28 -7.50 -0.65 1.18
CA LEU A 28 -8.39 0.48 0.95
C LEU A 28 -9.29 0.79 2.12
N ILE A 29 -9.21 0.01 3.19
CA ILE A 29 -9.97 0.31 4.39
C ILE A 29 -9.43 1.57 5.01
N GLN A 30 -10.32 2.48 5.37
CA GLN A 30 -9.93 3.77 5.92
C GLN A 30 -10.07 3.79 7.43
N ILE A 31 -9.11 4.43 8.07
CA ILE A 31 -9.16 4.74 9.48
C ILE A 31 -8.95 6.24 9.59
N ASP A 32 -9.93 6.93 10.12
CA ASP A 32 -9.90 8.40 10.22
C ASP A 32 -9.71 9.05 8.85
N GLY A 33 -10.35 8.46 7.84
CA GLY A 33 -10.34 9.05 6.50
C GLY A 33 -9.09 8.76 5.68
N VAL A 34 -8.18 7.95 6.21
CA VAL A 34 -6.94 7.63 5.52
C VAL A 34 -6.87 6.12 5.32
N THR A 35 -6.57 5.69 4.09
CA THR A 35 -6.50 4.27 3.80
C THR A 35 -5.26 3.65 4.43
N LEU A 36 -5.33 2.34 4.64
CA LEU A 36 -4.20 1.61 5.19
C LEU A 36 -3.00 1.67 4.25
N ILE A 37 -3.23 1.66 2.92
CA ILE A 37 -2.12 1.72 1.98
C ILE A 37 -1.42 3.08 2.05
N GLU A 38 -2.18 4.17 2.26
CA GLU A 38 -1.56 5.47 2.41
C GLU A 38 -0.68 5.53 3.65
N ARG A 39 -1.15 4.94 4.74
CA ARG A 39 -0.37 4.92 5.98
C ARG A 39 0.89 4.11 5.82
N ALA A 40 0.78 2.93 5.21
CA ALA A 40 1.94 2.07 5.00
C ALA A 40 2.94 2.73 4.05
N PHE A 41 2.45 3.34 2.97
CA PHE A 41 3.32 3.99 2.00
C PHE A 41 4.06 5.15 2.65
N ALA A 42 3.36 5.97 3.42
CA ALA A 42 3.99 7.11 4.08
C ALA A 42 5.06 6.66 5.06
N ALA A 43 4.79 5.59 5.80
CA ALA A 43 5.76 5.10 6.78
C ALA A 43 7.00 4.56 6.10
N LEU A 44 6.83 3.80 5.01
CA LEU A 44 7.96 3.16 4.36
C LEU A 44 8.74 4.13 3.47
N SER A 45 8.06 5.10 2.86
CA SER A 45 8.75 6.02 1.97
C SER A 45 9.76 6.88 2.72
N ALA A 46 9.66 6.94 4.03
CA ALA A 46 10.61 7.69 4.83
C ALA A 46 11.92 6.92 5.05
N VAL A 47 11.93 5.62 4.80
CA VAL A 47 13.08 4.79 5.18
C VAL A 47 13.61 3.93 4.03
N VAL A 48 12.89 3.81 2.91
CA VAL A 48 13.36 3.00 1.79
C VAL A 48 13.34 3.81 0.52
N HIS A 49 14.13 3.36 -0.46
CA HIS A 49 14.24 4.07 -1.73
C HIS A 49 13.17 3.64 -2.72
N GLU A 50 12.71 2.42 -2.62
CA GLU A 50 11.78 1.88 -3.59
C GLU A 50 10.70 1.09 -2.88
N ILE A 51 9.44 1.28 -3.30
CA ILE A 51 8.32 0.55 -2.72
C ILE A 51 7.57 -0.12 -3.86
N VAL A 52 7.38 -1.42 -3.73
CA VAL A 52 6.57 -2.19 -4.65
C VAL A 52 5.27 -2.53 -3.94
N ILE A 53 4.15 -2.23 -4.58
CA ILE A 53 2.85 -2.46 -3.99
C ILE A 53 2.11 -3.48 -4.85
N THR A 54 1.68 -4.57 -4.23
CA THR A 54 0.84 -5.53 -4.94
C THR A 54 -0.62 -5.14 -4.75
N ALA A 55 -1.39 -5.26 -5.82
CA ALA A 55 -2.79 -4.89 -5.80
C ALA A 55 -3.63 -6.04 -6.33
N PRO A 56 -4.88 -6.19 -5.86
CA PRO A 56 -5.77 -7.18 -6.45
C PRO A 56 -6.05 -6.82 -7.90
N ALA A 57 -6.37 -7.82 -8.70
CA ALA A 57 -6.70 -7.58 -10.10
C ALA A 57 -7.85 -6.57 -10.19
N GLY A 58 -7.68 -5.59 -11.06
CA GLY A 58 -8.69 -4.55 -11.25
C GLY A 58 -8.52 -3.34 -10.35
N TYR A 59 -7.56 -3.37 -9.43
CA TYR A 59 -7.37 -2.25 -8.49
C TYR A 59 -6.05 -1.54 -8.69
N GLU A 60 -5.30 -1.90 -9.72
CA GLU A 60 -3.97 -1.33 -9.92
C GLU A 60 -4.01 0.18 -10.05
N GLU A 61 -4.95 0.68 -10.87
CA GLU A 61 -5.05 2.12 -11.07
C GLU A 61 -5.50 2.84 -9.81
N THR A 62 -6.40 2.21 -9.06
CA THR A 62 -6.87 2.79 -7.82
C THR A 62 -5.73 2.96 -6.84
N PHE A 63 -4.90 1.93 -6.71
CA PHE A 63 -3.77 1.99 -5.79
C PHE A 63 -2.77 3.04 -6.23
N CYS A 64 -2.48 3.10 -7.53
CA CYS A 64 -1.54 4.11 -8.03
C CYS A 64 -2.04 5.53 -7.78
N ALA A 65 -3.34 5.76 -7.96
CA ALA A 65 -3.90 7.08 -7.73
C ALA A 65 -3.79 7.49 -6.27
N ILE A 66 -3.99 6.54 -5.36
CA ILE A 66 -3.96 6.84 -3.93
C ILE A 66 -2.55 7.21 -3.48
N VAL A 67 -1.54 6.49 -3.97
CA VAL A 67 -0.17 6.76 -3.52
C VAL A 67 0.55 7.78 -4.38
N GLY A 68 -0.09 8.28 -5.42
CA GLY A 68 0.48 9.37 -6.20
C GLY A 68 1.46 8.93 -7.27
N GLU A 69 1.38 7.69 -7.70
CA GLU A 69 2.28 7.17 -8.74
C GLU A 69 1.72 7.36 -10.11
#